data_d1a99f0cb8ed05a26cfc96c7fc503836
#
_entry.id   d1a99f0cb8ed05a26cfc96c7fc503836
#
_cell.length_a   1.000
_cell.length_b   1.000
_cell.length_c   1.000
_cell.angle_alpha   90.00
_cell.angle_beta   90.00
_cell.angle_gamma   90.00
#
_symmetry.space_group_name_H-M   'P 1'
#
loop_
_entity.id
_entity.type
_entity.pdbx_description
1 polymer ?
#
loop_
_entity_poly.entity_id
_entity_poly.type
_entity_poly.pdbx_seq_one_letter_code
_entity_poly.pdbx_strand_id
1 'polypeptide(L)'
;MTNEKFISIINLSKKYKNNFEALKKINLNIKEGEIFALLGPNGAGKTTLINIICGIVKGSEGSIKVNNFDIISNYRKTRSMIGLVPQELTLELFENVFNNVSYTRGLYGKKPNKQLIENIRKIIF
;
A
#
# COMPACT_ATOMS: atom_id res chain seq x y z
N MET A 1 20.67 -7.81 14.46
CA MET A 1 19.42 -7.62 13.67
C MET A 1 18.91 -6.23 13.97
N THR A 2 19.00 -5.33 13.02
CA THR A 2 18.58 -3.95 13.17
C THR A 2 17.05 -3.94 13.28
N ASN A 3 16.57 -3.53 14.45
CA ASN A 3 15.14 -3.42 14.80
C ASN A 3 14.54 -2.18 14.11
N GLU A 4 14.81 -2.01 12.83
CA GLU A 4 14.48 -0.79 12.08
C GLU A 4 13.00 -0.77 11.71
N LYS A 5 12.38 0.36 12.00
CA LYS A 5 10.99 0.64 11.64
C LYS A 5 10.89 0.79 10.12
N PHE A 6 10.22 -0.14 9.46
CA PHE A 6 9.99 -0.06 8.02
C PHE A 6 8.86 0.92 7.69
N ILE A 7 7.76 0.86 8.46
CA ILE A 7 6.69 1.88 8.37
C ILE A 7 6.61 2.59 9.73
N SER A 8 6.66 3.90 9.72
CA SER A 8 6.49 4.75 10.90
C SER A 8 5.42 5.79 10.66
N ILE A 9 4.39 5.78 11.50
CA ILE A 9 3.25 6.68 11.47
C ILE A 9 3.24 7.48 12.77
N ILE A 10 3.19 8.81 12.66
CA ILE A 10 3.23 9.72 13.81
C ILE A 10 2.06 10.69 13.73
N ASN A 11 1.19 10.66 14.74
CA ASN A 11 0.05 11.56 14.94
C ASN A 11 -0.83 11.71 13.69
N LEU A 12 -1.02 10.62 12.94
CA LEU A 12 -1.80 10.64 11.71
C LEU A 12 -3.27 10.85 12.02
N SER A 13 -3.84 11.90 11.44
CA SER A 13 -5.28 12.17 11.47
C SER A 13 -5.83 12.28 10.06
N LYS A 14 -7.09 11.87 9.89
CA LYS A 14 -7.84 12.06 8.64
C LYS A 14 -9.25 12.53 8.95
N LYS A 15 -9.56 13.73 8.49
CA LYS A 15 -10.88 14.33 8.56
C LYS A 15 -11.41 14.59 7.15
N TYR A 16 -12.62 14.14 6.87
CA TYR A 16 -13.31 14.37 5.60
C TYR A 16 -14.15 15.66 5.63
N LYS A 17 -14.57 16.15 4.46
CA LYS A 17 -15.31 17.42 4.31
C LYS A 17 -16.61 17.50 5.14
N ASN A 18 -17.24 16.36 5.42
CA ASN A 18 -18.44 16.23 6.26
C ASN A 18 -18.14 16.23 7.76
N ASN A 19 -16.97 16.67 8.19
CA ASN A 19 -16.45 16.61 9.55
C ASN A 19 -16.29 15.21 10.14
N PHE A 20 -16.45 14.15 9.33
CA PHE A 20 -16.18 12.79 9.76
C PHE A 20 -14.69 12.57 9.94
N GLU A 21 -14.28 12.25 11.16
CA GLU A 21 -12.90 11.98 11.52
C GLU A 21 -12.63 10.47 11.49
N ALA A 22 -12.07 10.01 10.38
CA ALA A 22 -11.80 8.61 10.14
C ALA A 22 -10.58 8.08 10.90
N LEU A 23 -9.59 8.95 11.14
CA LEU A 23 -8.38 8.64 11.92
C LEU A 23 -8.09 9.78 12.90
N LYS A 24 -7.73 9.43 14.13
CA LYS A 24 -7.45 10.36 15.23
C LYS A 24 -6.07 10.10 15.81
N LYS A 25 -5.08 10.92 15.44
CA LYS A 25 -3.71 10.89 15.98
C LYS A 25 -3.12 9.47 16.09
N ILE A 26 -3.26 8.68 15.03
CA ILE A 26 -2.75 7.31 14.98
C ILE A 26 -1.22 7.34 15.03
N ASN A 27 -0.67 6.52 15.93
CA ASN A 27 0.77 6.25 16.01
C ASN A 27 0.98 4.75 15.83
N LEU A 28 1.81 4.36 14.87
CA LEU A 28 2.06 2.96 14.55
C LEU A 28 3.47 2.81 13.99
N ASN A 29 4.15 1.75 14.40
CA ASN A 29 5.42 1.36 13.81
C ASN A 29 5.33 -0.12 13.41
N ILE A 30 5.72 -0.42 12.17
CA ILE A 30 5.83 -1.77 11.64
C ILE A 30 7.30 -2.01 11.28
N LYS A 31 7.85 -3.12 11.73
CA LYS A 31 9.26 -3.47 11.50
C LYS A 31 9.43 -4.15 10.15
N GLU A 32 10.65 -4.14 9.65
CA GLU A 32 10.99 -4.93 8.47
C GLU A 32 10.78 -6.44 8.73
N GLY A 33 10.15 -7.13 7.79
CA GLY A 33 9.84 -8.56 7.88
C GLY A 33 8.68 -8.91 8.83
N GLU A 34 8.01 -7.93 9.43
CA GLU A 34 6.89 -8.16 10.32
C GLU A 34 5.58 -8.45 9.55
N ILE A 35 4.82 -9.44 10.01
CA ILE A 35 3.43 -9.64 9.59
C ILE A 35 2.54 -8.88 10.57
N PHE A 36 1.90 -7.83 10.10
CA PHE A 36 1.04 -6.97 10.90
C PHE A 36 -0.43 -7.11 10.47
N ALA A 37 -1.31 -7.42 11.42
CA ALA A 37 -2.75 -7.51 11.20
C ALA A 37 -3.48 -6.29 11.76
N LEU A 38 -4.28 -5.63 10.92
CA LEU A 38 -5.12 -4.50 11.30
C LEU A 38 -6.57 -4.98 11.46
N LEU A 39 -7.02 -5.13 12.70
CA LEU A 39 -8.34 -5.62 13.04
C LEU A 39 -9.24 -4.49 13.54
N GLY A 40 -10.54 -4.63 13.33
CA GLY A 40 -11.55 -3.68 13.80
C GLY A 40 -12.85 -3.76 12.99
N PRO A 41 -13.95 -3.19 13.50
CA PRO A 41 -15.24 -3.17 12.82
C PRO A 41 -15.20 -2.38 11.49
N ASN A 42 -16.24 -2.53 10.69
CA ASN A 42 -16.41 -1.70 9.50
C ASN A 42 -16.54 -0.22 9.90
N GLY A 43 -15.90 0.66 9.16
CA GLY A 43 -15.86 2.09 9.49
C GLY A 43 -14.79 2.50 10.51
N ALA A 44 -14.01 1.57 11.06
CA ALA A 44 -12.92 1.88 12.02
C ALA A 44 -11.69 2.57 11.40
N GLY A 45 -11.75 2.98 10.13
CA GLY A 45 -10.64 3.70 9.48
C GLY A 45 -9.55 2.81 8.87
N LYS A 46 -9.67 1.47 8.91
CA LYS A 46 -8.66 0.53 8.39
C LYS A 46 -8.30 0.80 6.92
N THR A 47 -9.30 0.85 6.06
CA THR A 47 -9.13 1.14 4.63
C THR A 47 -8.57 2.54 4.40
N THR A 48 -9.00 3.53 5.19
CA THR A 48 -8.45 4.89 5.14
C THR A 48 -6.97 4.90 5.47
N LEU A 49 -6.55 4.20 6.52
CA LEU A 49 -5.14 4.09 6.91
C LEU A 49 -4.30 3.46 5.80
N ILE A 50 -4.74 2.32 5.26
CA ILE A 50 -4.06 1.63 4.15
C ILE A 50 -3.95 2.56 2.92
N ASN A 51 -5.04 3.22 2.54
CA ASN A 51 -5.06 4.13 1.39
C ASN A 51 -4.11 5.32 1.57
N ILE A 52 -3.93 5.81 2.81
CA ILE A 52 -2.97 6.89 3.08
C ILE A 52 -1.53 6.36 2.98
N ILE A 53 -1.22 5.18 3.54
CA ILE A 53 0.10 4.55 3.43
C ILE A 53 0.47 4.33 1.96
N CYS A 54 -0.48 3.86 1.14
CA CYS A 54 -0.29 3.65 -0.30
C CYS A 54 -0.27 4.95 -1.12
N GLY A 55 -0.54 6.11 -0.50
CA GLY A 55 -0.57 7.41 -1.16
C GLY A 55 -1.77 7.62 -2.10
N ILE A 56 -2.85 6.86 -1.93
CA ILE A 56 -4.13 7.04 -2.68
C ILE A 56 -4.91 8.20 -2.08
N VAL A 57 -4.90 8.32 -0.75
CA VAL A 57 -5.57 9.39 0.00
C VAL A 57 -4.54 10.18 0.78
N LYS A 58 -4.68 11.50 0.87
CA LYS A 58 -3.82 12.35 1.68
C LYS A 58 -4.34 12.41 3.13
N GLY A 59 -3.45 12.26 4.10
CA GLY A 59 -3.73 12.55 5.51
C GLY A 59 -4.07 14.04 5.73
N SER A 60 -4.80 14.35 6.80
CA SER A 60 -5.08 15.74 7.20
C SER A 60 -3.95 16.32 8.05
N GLU A 61 -3.40 15.50 8.96
CA GLU A 61 -2.31 15.86 9.87
C GLU A 61 -1.41 14.65 10.11
N GLY A 62 -0.24 14.90 10.68
CA GLY A 62 0.74 13.86 10.99
C GLY A 62 1.66 13.52 9.83
N SER A 63 2.46 12.48 9.99
CA SER A 63 3.44 12.04 9.00
C SER A 63 3.52 10.52 8.91
N ILE A 64 3.86 10.04 7.72
CA ILE A 64 4.16 8.62 7.48
C ILE A 64 5.51 8.53 6.76
N LYS A 65 6.35 7.63 7.23
CA LYS A 65 7.59 7.26 6.56
C LYS A 65 7.59 5.77 6.23
N VAL A 66 8.08 5.44 5.06
CA VAL A 66 8.34 4.08 4.61
C VAL A 66 9.82 3.97 4.33
N ASN A 67 10.52 3.07 5.04
CA ASN A 67 11.97 2.92 5.00
C ASN A 67 12.68 4.28 5.12
N ASN A 68 12.33 5.08 6.13
CA ASN A 68 12.81 6.43 6.42
C ASN A 68 12.46 7.52 5.39
N PHE A 69 11.77 7.20 4.29
CA PHE A 69 11.32 8.17 3.29
C PHE A 69 9.89 8.62 3.57
N ASP A 70 9.67 9.92 3.59
CA ASP A 70 8.34 10.51 3.74
C ASP A 70 7.46 10.22 2.51
N ILE A 71 6.22 9.80 2.74
CA ILE A 71 5.29 9.38 1.67
C ILE A 71 4.82 10.52 0.76
N ILE A 72 4.97 11.77 1.18
CA ILE A 72 4.55 12.95 0.40
C ILE A 72 5.75 13.48 -0.40
N SER A 73 6.84 13.83 0.27
CA SER A 73 8.02 14.41 -0.38
C SER A 73 8.80 13.41 -1.23
N ASN A 74 8.81 12.12 -0.84
CA ASN A 74 9.51 11.05 -1.55
C ASN A 74 8.54 10.03 -2.18
N TYR A 75 7.38 10.47 -2.63
CA TYR A 75 6.27 9.59 -3.04
C TYR A 75 6.64 8.54 -4.10
N ARG A 76 7.51 8.88 -5.07
CA ARG A 76 7.96 7.92 -6.10
C ARG A 76 8.72 6.75 -5.49
N LYS A 77 9.61 7.06 -4.53
CA LYS A 77 10.44 6.07 -3.85
C LYS A 77 9.60 5.20 -2.91
N THR A 78 8.75 5.80 -2.12
CA THR A 78 7.89 5.04 -1.20
C THR A 78 6.91 4.15 -1.94
N ARG A 79 6.26 4.63 -3.00
CA ARG A 79 5.37 3.80 -3.83
C ARG A 79 6.06 2.64 -4.53
N SER A 80 7.34 2.76 -4.88
CA SER A 80 8.11 1.65 -5.46
C SER A 80 8.41 0.52 -4.45
N MET A 81 8.28 0.80 -3.15
CA MET A 81 8.47 -0.17 -2.06
C MET A 81 7.15 -0.77 -1.54
N ILE A 82 6.00 -0.27 -1.99
CA ILE A 82 4.69 -0.70 -1.54
C ILE A 82 3.98 -1.45 -2.66
N GLY A 83 3.43 -2.62 -2.34
CA GLY A 83 2.47 -3.33 -3.17
C GLY A 83 1.12 -3.35 -2.47
N LEU A 84 0.03 -3.11 -3.19
CA LEU A 84 -1.33 -3.17 -2.68
C LEU A 84 -2.11 -4.25 -3.43
N VAL A 85 -2.72 -5.16 -2.66
CA VAL A 85 -3.74 -6.07 -3.18
C VAL A 85 -5.09 -5.52 -2.72
N PRO A 86 -5.91 -4.95 -3.61
CA PRO A 86 -7.22 -4.41 -3.24
C PRO A 86 -8.21 -5.53 -2.89
N GLN A 87 -9.23 -5.20 -2.12
CA GLN A 87 -10.29 -6.14 -1.73
C GLN A 87 -11.11 -6.59 -2.96
N GLU A 88 -11.37 -5.67 -3.88
CA GLU A 88 -12.00 -5.97 -5.16
C GLU A 88 -10.92 -6.01 -6.24
N LEU A 89 -10.75 -7.18 -6.83
CA LEU A 89 -9.84 -7.37 -7.96
C LEU A 89 -10.54 -6.88 -9.22
N THR A 90 -10.17 -5.72 -9.70
CA THR A 90 -10.52 -5.24 -11.04
C THR A 90 -9.56 -5.87 -12.05
N LEU A 91 -9.84 -7.10 -12.45
CA LEU A 91 -9.15 -7.74 -13.57
C LEU A 91 -9.95 -7.52 -14.85
N GLU A 92 -9.24 -7.31 -15.95
CA GLU A 92 -9.87 -7.35 -17.28
C GLU A 92 -10.31 -8.80 -17.55
N LEU A 93 -11.62 -9.04 -17.40
CA LEU A 93 -12.19 -10.40 -17.46
C LEU A 93 -12.02 -11.07 -18.82
N PHE A 94 -11.80 -10.30 -19.88
CA PHE A 94 -11.62 -10.79 -21.24
C PHE A 94 -10.16 -11.03 -21.63
N GLU A 95 -9.23 -10.71 -20.72
CA GLU A 95 -7.80 -10.89 -20.92
C GLU A 95 -7.29 -12.14 -20.21
N ASN A 96 -6.29 -12.80 -20.81
CA ASN A 96 -5.64 -13.93 -20.16
C ASN A 96 -4.74 -13.49 -19.01
N VAL A 97 -4.38 -14.42 -18.12
CA VAL A 97 -3.57 -14.17 -16.93
C VAL A 97 -2.23 -13.50 -17.27
N PHE A 98 -1.58 -13.94 -18.36
CA PHE A 98 -0.30 -13.38 -18.79
C PHE A 98 -0.43 -11.90 -19.15
N ASN A 99 -1.47 -11.52 -19.89
CA ASN A 99 -1.71 -10.14 -20.29
C ASN A 99 -2.06 -9.27 -19.10
N ASN A 100 -2.92 -9.74 -18.19
CA ASN A 100 -3.26 -9.04 -16.95
C ASN A 100 -2.02 -8.76 -16.09
N VAL A 101 -1.15 -9.76 -15.87
CA VAL A 101 0.07 -9.58 -15.09
C VAL A 101 1.07 -8.67 -15.81
N SER A 102 1.19 -8.77 -17.14
CA SER A 102 2.05 -7.90 -17.95
C SER A 102 1.61 -6.46 -17.89
N TYR A 103 0.31 -6.20 -18.00
CA TYR A 103 -0.29 -4.89 -17.91
C TYR A 103 -0.08 -4.27 -16.51
N THR A 104 -0.41 -5.02 -15.46
CA THR A 104 -0.19 -4.60 -14.08
C THR A 104 1.26 -4.24 -13.83
N ARG A 105 2.20 -5.08 -14.31
CA ARG A 105 3.63 -4.79 -14.21
C ARG A 105 4.01 -3.47 -14.87
N GLY A 106 3.43 -3.17 -16.04
CA GLY A 106 3.60 -1.91 -16.76
C GLY A 106 3.10 -0.70 -15.98
N LEU A 107 1.95 -0.81 -15.31
CA LEU A 107 1.40 0.25 -14.45
C LEU A 107 2.35 0.62 -13.30
N TYR A 108 3.13 -0.34 -12.79
CA TYR A 108 4.18 -0.11 -11.79
C TYR A 108 5.51 0.36 -12.41
N GLY A 109 5.53 0.74 -13.68
CA GLY A 109 6.75 1.23 -14.37
C GLY A 109 7.84 0.18 -14.54
N LYS A 110 7.51 -1.11 -14.46
CA LYS A 110 8.47 -2.21 -14.62
C LYS A 110 8.55 -2.64 -16.07
N LYS A 111 9.78 -2.86 -16.57
CA LYS A 111 10.00 -3.36 -17.94
C LYS A 111 9.36 -4.74 -18.14
N PRO A 112 8.88 -5.07 -19.36
CA PRO A 112 8.37 -6.41 -19.67
C PRO A 112 9.36 -7.52 -19.28
N ASN A 113 8.85 -8.59 -18.67
CA ASN A 113 9.65 -9.75 -18.30
C ASN A 113 8.81 -11.03 -18.40
N LYS A 114 8.80 -11.62 -19.60
CA LYS A 114 8.05 -12.84 -19.91
C LYS A 114 8.45 -14.02 -19.01
N GLN A 115 9.74 -14.20 -18.80
CA GLN A 115 10.26 -15.31 -18.00
C GLN A 115 9.78 -15.24 -16.54
N LEU A 116 9.77 -14.05 -15.93
CA LEU A 116 9.27 -13.88 -14.58
C LEU A 116 7.78 -14.21 -14.50
N ILE A 117 6.97 -13.74 -15.45
CA ILE A 117 5.52 -13.99 -15.47
C ILE A 117 5.23 -15.49 -15.63
N GLU A 118 5.94 -16.19 -16.52
CA GLU A 118 5.80 -17.64 -16.68
C GLU A 118 6.21 -18.40 -15.42
N ASN A 119 7.27 -17.98 -14.74
CA ASN A 119 7.69 -18.60 -13.48
C ASN A 119 6.63 -18.42 -12.39
N ILE A 120 6.06 -17.22 -12.26
CA ILE A 120 4.96 -16.95 -11.30
C ILE A 120 3.76 -17.84 -11.63
N ARG A 121 3.36 -17.92 -12.90
CA ARG A 121 2.26 -18.77 -13.34
C ARG A 121 2.43 -20.23 -12.93
N LYS A 122 3.64 -20.80 -13.11
CA LYS A 122 3.97 -22.18 -12.72
C LYS A 122 3.92 -22.45 -11.21
N ILE A 123 4.07 -21.40 -10.39
CA ILE A 123 4.01 -21.54 -8.93
C ILE A 123 2.55 -21.53 -8.44
N ILE A 124 1.67 -20.82 -9.15
CA ILE A 124 0.29 -20.61 -8.73
C ILE A 124 -0.65 -21.68 -9.29
N PHE A 125 -0.36 -22.21 -10.47
CA PHE A 125 -1.16 -23.18 -11.21
C PHE A 125 -0.34 -24.44 -11.56
#